data_d88d9ced388a7839c515a9e7a3dc9e0a
#
_entry.id   d88d9ced388a7839c515a9e7a3dc9e0a
#
_cell.length_a   1.000
_cell.length_b   1.000
_cell.length_c   1.000
_cell.angle_alpha   90.00
_cell.angle_beta   90.00
_cell.angle_gamma   90.00
#
_symmetry.space_group_name_H-M   'P 1'
#
loop_
_entity.id
_entity.type
_entity.pdbx_description
1 polymer ?
#
loop_
_entity_poly.entity_id
_entity_poly.type
_entity_poly.pdbx_seq_one_letter_code
_entity_poly.pdbx_strand_id
1 'polypeptide(L)'
;MKKYIIEGIGTYFLVLIIGLSGNPIAIGIGLSILVYMGAHISGAHYNPAVSLAMIFRGEISVGECLKYILSQCTGAFAAAYTIVLLGADALSVVSNTDSMTSFFLAE
;
A
#
# COMPACT_ATOMS: atom_id res chain seq x y z
N MET A 1 -10.33 -16.44 5.24
CA MET A 1 -8.89 -16.55 4.95
C MET A 1 -8.48 -15.91 3.62
N LYS A 2 -9.24 -16.14 2.55
CA LYS A 2 -8.94 -15.56 1.24
C LYS A 2 -8.86 -14.03 1.28
N LYS A 3 -9.77 -13.40 2.01
CA LYS A 3 -9.81 -11.93 2.09
C LYS A 3 -8.55 -11.34 2.72
N TYR A 4 -7.98 -12.01 3.71
CA TYR A 4 -6.74 -11.54 4.36
C TYR A 4 -5.54 -11.68 3.44
N ILE A 5 -5.49 -12.78 2.67
CA ILE A 5 -4.45 -13.01 1.68
C ILE A 5 -4.50 -11.92 0.61
N ILE A 6 -5.69 -11.61 0.11
CA ILE A 6 -5.88 -10.57 -0.90
C ILE A 6 -5.49 -9.19 -0.35
N GLU A 7 -5.83 -8.89 0.91
CA GLU A 7 -5.42 -7.63 1.52
C GLU A 7 -3.91 -7.51 1.61
N GLY A 8 -3.22 -8.58 1.97
CA GLY A 8 -1.76 -8.60 2.02
C GLY A 8 -1.13 -8.44 0.65
N ILE A 9 -1.59 -9.20 -0.34
CA ILE A 9 -1.06 -9.15 -1.70
C ILE A 9 -1.34 -7.78 -2.34
N GLY A 10 -2.57 -7.27 -2.19
CA GLY A 10 -2.93 -5.99 -2.74
C GLY A 10 -2.14 -4.84 -2.14
N THR A 11 -1.95 -4.85 -0.82
CA THR A 11 -1.13 -3.86 -0.15
C THR A 11 0.32 -3.95 -0.60
N TYR A 12 0.84 -5.16 -0.75
CA TYR A 12 2.18 -5.38 -1.28
C TYR A 12 2.37 -4.68 -2.61
N PHE A 13 1.49 -4.95 -3.58
CA PHE A 13 1.61 -4.35 -4.90
C PHE A 13 1.36 -2.84 -4.88
N LEU A 14 0.43 -2.37 -4.05
CA LEU A 14 0.18 -0.94 -3.94
C LEU A 14 1.42 -0.19 -3.42
N VAL A 15 2.03 -0.68 -2.35
CA VAL A 15 3.24 -0.07 -1.79
C VAL A 15 4.39 -0.16 -2.78
N LEU A 16 4.49 -1.28 -3.49
CA LEU A 16 5.52 -1.47 -4.52
C LEU A 16 5.36 -0.44 -5.65
N ILE A 17 4.15 -0.22 -6.12
CA ILE A 17 3.86 0.78 -7.16
C ILE A 17 4.21 2.19 -6.66
N ILE A 18 3.83 2.52 -5.44
CA ILE A 18 4.14 3.81 -4.84
C ILE A 18 5.66 4.02 -4.75
N GLY A 19 6.36 3.01 -4.23
CA GLY A 19 7.80 3.11 -4.00
C GLY A 19 8.62 3.14 -5.28
N LEU A 20 8.20 2.40 -6.31
CA LEU A 20 8.97 2.30 -7.55
C LEU A 20 8.62 3.38 -8.56
N SER A 21 7.36 3.81 -8.61
CA SER A 21 6.94 4.78 -9.63
C SER A 21 6.97 6.22 -9.13
N GLY A 22 6.53 6.45 -7.90
CA GLY A 22 6.37 7.80 -7.37
C GLY A 22 5.45 8.69 -8.21
N ASN A 23 4.70 8.10 -9.12
CA ASN A 23 3.88 8.84 -10.10
C ASN A 23 2.40 8.71 -9.73
N PRO A 24 1.71 9.84 -9.46
CA PRO A 24 0.31 9.78 -9.05
C PRO A 24 -0.61 9.07 -10.05
N ILE A 25 -0.35 9.21 -11.34
CA ILE A 25 -1.17 8.56 -12.37
C ILE A 25 -0.96 7.04 -12.33
N ALA A 26 0.28 6.59 -12.25
CA ALA A 26 0.59 5.16 -12.13
C ALA A 26 0.00 4.57 -10.85
N ILE A 27 0.08 5.29 -9.74
CA ILE A 27 -0.48 4.87 -8.45
C ILE A 27 -2.00 4.75 -8.56
N GLY A 28 -2.67 5.75 -9.14
CA GLY A 28 -4.12 5.75 -9.31
C GLY A 28 -4.60 4.62 -10.21
N ILE A 29 -3.94 4.39 -11.33
CA ILE A 29 -4.27 3.30 -12.24
C ILE A 29 -4.02 1.94 -11.56
N GLY A 30 -2.88 1.79 -10.90
CA GLY A 30 -2.54 0.58 -10.19
C GLY A 30 -3.54 0.26 -9.09
N LEU A 31 -3.91 1.27 -8.29
CA LEU A 31 -4.93 1.11 -7.25
C LEU A 31 -6.27 0.69 -7.86
N SER A 32 -6.68 1.30 -8.96
CA SER A 32 -7.92 0.96 -9.63
C SER A 32 -7.95 -0.50 -10.07
N ILE A 33 -6.84 -0.99 -10.62
CA ILE A 33 -6.71 -2.39 -11.02
C ILE A 33 -6.78 -3.31 -9.81
N LEU A 34 -6.08 -2.98 -8.73
CA LEU A 34 -6.08 -3.78 -7.49
C LEU A 34 -7.47 -3.83 -6.87
N VAL A 35 -8.19 -2.72 -6.86
CA VAL A 35 -9.57 -2.66 -6.37
C VAL A 35 -10.46 -3.55 -7.23
N TYR A 36 -10.35 -3.43 -8.54
CA TYR A 36 -11.15 -4.26 -9.45
C TYR A 36 -10.91 -5.76 -9.23
N MET A 37 -9.66 -6.13 -8.99
CA MET A 37 -9.29 -7.53 -8.77
C MET A 37 -9.70 -8.07 -7.42
N GLY A 38 -9.70 -7.26 -6.38
CA GLY A 38 -9.84 -7.73 -5.00
C GLY A 38 -11.14 -7.36 -4.31
N ALA A 39 -11.91 -6.42 -4.83
CA ALA A 39 -13.07 -5.89 -4.13
C ALA A 39 -14.12 -6.98 -3.82
N HIS A 40 -14.34 -7.90 -4.74
CA HIS A 40 -15.33 -8.97 -4.58
C HIS A 40 -14.87 -10.05 -3.60
N ILE A 41 -13.60 -10.04 -3.19
CA ILE A 41 -13.05 -11.01 -2.25
C ILE A 41 -12.92 -10.39 -0.86
N SER A 42 -12.24 -9.23 -0.77
CA SER A 42 -11.92 -8.60 0.52
C SER A 42 -12.58 -7.24 0.74
N GLY A 43 -13.13 -6.64 -0.30
CA GLY A 43 -13.56 -5.24 -0.27
C GLY A 43 -12.45 -4.29 -0.69
N ALA A 44 -11.24 -4.79 -0.92
CA ALA A 44 -10.10 -4.03 -1.43
C ALA A 44 -9.80 -2.79 -0.60
N HIS A 45 -9.57 -2.97 0.70
CA HIS A 45 -9.18 -1.85 1.57
C HIS A 45 -7.73 -1.44 1.29
N TYR A 46 -6.81 -2.39 1.36
CA TYR A 46 -5.37 -2.23 1.10
C TYR A 46 -4.69 -1.15 1.94
N ASN A 47 -5.36 -0.68 2.99
CA ASN A 47 -4.90 0.44 3.79
C ASN A 47 -5.57 0.38 5.17
N PRO A 48 -4.81 0.48 6.28
CA PRO A 48 -5.39 0.48 7.62
C PRO A 48 -6.44 1.58 7.85
N ALA A 49 -6.23 2.76 7.28
CA ALA A 49 -7.19 3.86 7.44
C ALA A 49 -8.53 3.53 6.78
N VAL A 50 -8.52 2.86 5.63
CA VAL A 50 -9.74 2.43 4.95
C VAL A 50 -10.46 1.38 5.79
N SER A 51 -9.73 0.43 6.36
CA SER A 51 -10.33 -0.59 7.23
C SER A 51 -10.96 0.03 8.48
N LEU A 52 -10.30 1.02 9.07
CA LEU A 52 -10.88 1.77 10.20
C LEU A 52 -12.16 2.48 9.80
N ALA A 53 -12.16 3.12 8.63
CA ALA A 53 -13.37 3.79 8.11
C ALA A 53 -14.52 2.81 7.93
N MET A 54 -14.22 1.58 7.52
CA MET A 54 -15.24 0.56 7.32
C MET A 54 -15.87 0.08 8.64
N ILE A 55 -15.15 0.15 9.77
CA ILE A 55 -15.74 -0.08 11.08
C ILE A 55 -16.85 0.96 11.34
N PHE A 56 -16.54 2.22 11.09
CA PHE A 56 -17.51 3.31 11.31
C PHE A 56 -18.72 3.20 10.40
N ARG A 57 -18.54 2.61 9.23
CA ARG A 57 -19.66 2.34 8.31
C ARG A 57 -20.44 1.07 8.67
N GLY A 58 -19.97 0.30 9.63
CA GLY A 58 -20.62 -0.96 10.00
C GLY A 58 -20.37 -2.11 9.03
N GLU A 59 -19.39 -1.98 8.16
CA GLU A 59 -19.11 -3.01 7.13
C GLU A 59 -18.28 -4.17 7.67
N ILE A 60 -17.43 -3.92 8.67
CA ILE A 60 -16.61 -4.97 9.27
C ILE A 60 -16.56 -4.78 10.80
N SER A 61 -16.26 -5.87 11.49
CA SER A 61 -16.07 -5.87 12.94
C SER A 61 -14.68 -5.38 13.30
N VAL A 62 -14.49 -4.99 14.58
CA VAL A 62 -13.17 -4.61 15.08
C VAL A 62 -12.16 -5.75 14.95
N GLY A 63 -12.58 -6.97 15.28
CA GLY A 63 -11.70 -8.14 15.16
C GLY A 63 -11.26 -8.40 13.73
N GLU A 64 -12.16 -8.26 12.77
CA GLU A 64 -11.85 -8.41 11.35
C GLU A 64 -10.92 -7.29 10.87
N CYS A 65 -11.15 -6.07 11.34
CA CYS A 65 -10.27 -4.95 11.02
C CYS A 65 -8.84 -5.19 11.48
N LEU A 66 -8.65 -5.74 12.68
CA LEU A 66 -7.32 -6.06 13.18
C LEU A 66 -6.61 -7.08 12.29
N LYS A 67 -7.33 -8.07 11.79
CA LYS A 67 -6.77 -9.05 10.86
C LYS A 67 -6.42 -8.42 9.52
N TYR A 68 -7.23 -7.50 9.04
CA TYR A 68 -6.95 -6.74 7.83
C TYR A 68 -5.68 -5.91 7.98
N ILE A 69 -5.57 -5.18 9.08
CA ILE A 69 -4.39 -4.34 9.35
C ILE A 69 -3.12 -5.19 9.44
N LEU A 70 -3.20 -6.35 10.10
CA LEU A 70 -2.06 -7.25 10.20
C LEU A 70 -1.61 -7.73 8.82
N SER A 71 -2.55 -8.13 7.97
CA SER A 71 -2.25 -8.56 6.59
C SER A 71 -1.67 -7.42 5.76
N GLN A 72 -2.26 -6.23 5.88
CA GLN A 72 -1.81 -5.05 5.16
C GLN A 72 -0.39 -4.66 5.56
N CYS A 73 -0.09 -4.65 6.85
CA CYS A 73 1.24 -4.36 7.35
C CYS A 73 2.27 -5.38 6.86
N THR A 74 1.90 -6.66 6.87
CA THR A 74 2.77 -7.73 6.36
C THR A 74 3.09 -7.48 4.88
N GLY A 75 2.07 -7.17 4.09
CA GLY A 75 2.27 -6.85 2.67
C GLY A 75 3.15 -5.63 2.46
N ALA A 76 2.92 -4.58 3.24
CA ALA A 76 3.71 -3.35 3.15
C ALA A 76 5.18 -3.58 3.50
N PHE A 77 5.45 -4.34 4.57
CA PHE A 77 6.83 -4.68 4.93
C PHE A 77 7.51 -5.52 3.86
N ALA A 78 6.80 -6.49 3.29
CA ALA A 78 7.32 -7.30 2.21
C ALA A 78 7.66 -6.45 0.98
N ALA A 79 6.82 -5.47 0.65
CA ALA A 79 7.07 -4.56 -0.44
C ALA A 79 8.29 -3.68 -0.18
N ALA A 80 8.40 -3.14 1.03
CA ALA A 80 9.57 -2.34 1.42
C ALA A 80 10.85 -3.16 1.30
N TYR A 81 10.83 -4.41 1.75
CA TYR A 81 11.97 -5.31 1.63
C TYR A 81 12.32 -5.58 0.17
N THR A 82 11.31 -5.78 -0.69
CA THR A 82 11.50 -5.97 -2.12
C THR A 82 12.18 -4.75 -2.75
N ILE A 83 11.73 -3.56 -2.39
CA ILE A 83 12.31 -2.31 -2.90
C ILE A 83 13.79 -2.21 -2.50
N VAL A 84 14.12 -2.55 -1.27
CA VAL A 84 15.50 -2.57 -0.78
C VAL A 84 16.34 -3.59 -1.54
N LEU A 85 15.80 -4.79 -1.78
CA LEU A 85 16.50 -5.84 -2.53
C LEU A 85 16.79 -5.46 -3.98
N LEU A 86 15.93 -4.65 -4.59
CA LEU A 86 16.15 -4.18 -5.95
C LEU A 86 17.36 -3.23 -6.06
N GLY A 87 17.86 -2.75 -4.93
CA GLY A 87 19.23 -2.28 -4.74
C GLY A 87 19.67 -1.06 -5.54
N ALA A 88 19.47 -1.07 -6.83
CA ALA A 88 19.76 0.06 -7.70
C ALA A 88 19.06 1.32 -7.20
N ASP A 89 17.99 1.11 -6.49
CA ASP A 89 17.13 2.18 -6.05
C ASP A 89 17.59 2.80 -4.74
N ALA A 90 18.47 2.14 -3.99
CA ALA A 90 18.98 2.68 -2.74
C ALA A 90 19.68 4.01 -2.97
N LEU A 91 20.53 4.09 -4.00
CA LEU A 91 21.21 5.33 -4.38
C LEU A 91 20.23 6.34 -4.96
N SER A 92 19.28 5.88 -5.75
CA SER A 92 18.23 6.72 -6.31
C SER A 92 17.37 7.33 -5.21
N VAL A 93 17.04 6.53 -4.19
CA VAL A 93 16.25 7.00 -3.05
C VAL A 93 17.01 8.08 -2.29
N VAL A 94 18.30 7.91 -2.05
CA VAL A 94 19.12 8.94 -1.40
C VAL A 94 19.11 10.22 -2.21
N SER A 95 19.31 10.10 -3.52
CA SER A 95 19.27 11.24 -4.44
C SER A 95 17.91 11.93 -4.44
N ASN A 96 16.86 11.12 -4.46
CA ASN A 96 15.49 11.63 -4.43
C ASN A 96 15.11 12.25 -3.08
N THR A 97 15.71 11.75 -2.00
CA THR A 97 15.50 12.34 -0.68
C THR A 97 16.03 13.75 -0.64
N ASP A 98 17.20 13.98 -1.21
CA ASP A 98 17.76 15.33 -1.33
C ASP A 98 16.85 16.23 -2.15
N SER A 99 16.34 15.72 -3.26
CA SER A 99 15.40 16.46 -4.12
C SER A 99 14.11 16.77 -3.39
N MET A 100 13.57 15.80 -2.64
CA MET A 100 12.35 15.99 -1.88
C MET A 100 12.56 16.98 -0.73
N THR A 101 13.68 16.89 -0.05
CA THR A 101 14.04 17.83 1.02
C THR A 101 14.14 19.24 0.46
N SER A 102 14.78 19.40 -0.69
CA SER A 102 14.87 20.69 -1.37
C SER A 102 13.50 21.19 -1.77
N PHE A 103 12.64 20.32 -2.27
CA PHE A 103 11.27 20.66 -2.64
C PHE A 103 10.47 21.16 -1.43
N PHE A 104 10.52 20.44 -0.32
CA PHE A 104 9.80 20.82 0.89
C PHE A 104 10.35 22.08 1.52
N LEU A 105 11.67 22.29 1.46
CA LEU A 105 12.30 23.49 2.00
C LEU A 105 12.04 24.73 1.13
N ALA A 106 11.83 24.53 -0.16
CA ALA A 106 11.49 25.61 -1.10
C ALA A 106 10.04 26.08 -0.95
N GLU A 107 9.18 25.22 -0.40
CA GLU A 107 7.78 25.56 -0.13
C GLU A 107 7.65 26.35 1.19
#